data_76252880e77636dca5e364eeaaeb70d8
#
_entry.id   76252880e77636dca5e364eeaaeb70d8
#
_cell.length_a   1.000
_cell.length_b   1.000
_cell.length_c   1.000
_cell.angle_alpha   90.00
_cell.angle_beta   90.00
_cell.angle_gamma   90.00
#
_symmetry.space_group_name_H-M   'P 1'
#
loop_
_entity.id
_entity.type
_entity.pdbx_description
1 polymer ?
#
loop_
_entity_poly.entity_id
_entity_poly.type
_entity_poly.pdbx_seq_one_letter_code
_entity_poly.pdbx_strand_id
1 'polypeptide(L)'
;MFDHFYHQIFRKTVIAFGTLFNNIEINRDGNEIIKVPLAYGPTQKFLARLEQQPDLNKPVQISLPRMSFEFTGVSYDSTRKLASTQHFATSLTGDAKEIRKMYHPVPYNMDFELSIMTLLNDDALQIVEQILPYFQPNFNLTIDLVESIGEKRDIPITLESVSFEDNYDGDFTTRRVLLYTLKFSAKTHLFGPVPENKGDIITRVSIGVAGGDPSPDARRDLVYQKPIATKAYSGTIVTNISENILAGTGVIKVDDASNVPVRSYITLDDETLFIKKKDGNDLTVSRGMYRTDATEHVGGTAVYLITEADNDLIESGDNFGFSG
;
A
#
# COMPACT_ATOMS: atom_id res chain seq x y z
N MET A 1 21.24 -11.30 -14.28
CA MET A 1 21.30 -9.84 -14.18
C MET A 1 19.92 -9.20 -14.22
N PHE A 2 18.95 -9.77 -14.97
CA PHE A 2 17.55 -9.37 -14.93
C PHE A 2 16.73 -10.55 -14.43
N ASP A 3 16.36 -10.52 -13.14
CA ASP A 3 15.44 -11.49 -12.58
C ASP A 3 14.04 -11.19 -13.09
N HIS A 4 13.24 -12.23 -13.31
CA HIS A 4 11.87 -12.07 -13.79
C HIS A 4 11.02 -11.45 -12.69
N PHE A 5 10.40 -10.29 -12.98
CA PHE A 5 9.37 -9.68 -12.14
C PHE A 5 8.29 -9.06 -13.04
N TYR A 6 7.07 -9.00 -12.54
CA TYR A 6 5.95 -8.43 -13.28
C TYR A 6 4.88 -7.87 -12.34
N HIS A 7 4.89 -6.55 -12.15
CA HIS A 7 3.94 -5.84 -11.27
C HIS A 7 2.63 -5.47 -11.98
N GLN A 8 2.50 -5.76 -13.28
CA GLN A 8 1.34 -5.44 -14.11
C GLN A 8 1.01 -3.95 -14.22
N ILE A 9 1.97 -3.05 -13.97
CA ILE A 9 1.74 -1.60 -13.91
C ILE A 9 1.14 -1.08 -15.22
N PHE A 10 1.71 -1.43 -16.36
CA PHE A 10 1.18 -1.04 -17.67
C PHE A 10 -0.26 -1.52 -17.86
N ARG A 11 -0.52 -2.80 -17.57
CA ARG A 11 -1.84 -3.39 -17.71
C ARG A 11 -2.87 -2.69 -16.81
N LYS A 12 -2.52 -2.46 -15.54
CA LYS A 12 -3.39 -1.77 -14.57
C LYS A 12 -3.70 -0.35 -15.02
N THR A 13 -2.69 0.39 -15.53
CA THR A 13 -2.87 1.76 -16.02
C THR A 13 -3.77 1.80 -17.27
N VAL A 14 -3.58 0.87 -18.22
CA VAL A 14 -4.42 0.76 -19.42
C VAL A 14 -5.89 0.45 -19.04
N ILE A 15 -6.11 -0.49 -18.12
CA ILE A 15 -7.46 -0.82 -17.65
C ILE A 15 -8.09 0.37 -16.95
N ALA A 16 -7.35 1.02 -16.05
CA ALA A 16 -7.82 2.18 -15.31
C ALA A 16 -8.19 3.35 -16.24
N PHE A 17 -7.37 3.61 -17.27
CA PHE A 17 -7.69 4.60 -18.30
C PHE A 17 -8.99 4.26 -19.02
N GLY A 18 -9.18 3.01 -19.45
CA GLY A 18 -10.42 2.59 -20.12
C GLY A 18 -11.66 2.73 -19.24
N THR A 19 -11.54 2.52 -17.92
CA THR A 19 -12.70 2.62 -17.01
C THR A 19 -13.25 4.04 -16.90
N LEU A 20 -12.44 5.08 -17.15
CA LEU A 20 -12.88 6.47 -17.13
C LEU A 20 -14.00 6.76 -18.13
N PHE A 21 -13.97 6.10 -19.28
CA PHE A 21 -14.86 6.39 -20.41
C PHE A 21 -15.95 5.33 -20.61
N ASN A 22 -16.09 4.38 -19.69
CA ASN A 22 -17.07 3.28 -19.83
C ASN A 22 -18.53 3.67 -19.73
N ASN A 23 -18.85 4.82 -19.15
CA ASN A 23 -20.22 5.21 -18.84
C ASN A 23 -20.68 6.45 -19.60
N ILE A 24 -20.15 6.68 -20.78
CA ILE A 24 -20.55 7.77 -21.64
C ILE A 24 -21.84 7.38 -22.36
N GLU A 25 -22.85 8.23 -22.29
CA GLU A 25 -24.16 8.06 -22.87
C GLU A 25 -24.54 9.30 -23.69
N ILE A 26 -25.26 9.08 -24.79
CA ILE A 26 -25.82 10.16 -25.59
C ILE A 26 -27.34 10.10 -25.55
N ASN A 27 -27.97 11.27 -25.65
CA ASN A 27 -29.42 11.40 -25.72
C ASN A 27 -29.83 11.90 -27.12
N ARG A 28 -30.65 11.14 -27.82
CA ARG A 28 -31.23 11.53 -29.10
C ARG A 28 -32.68 12.01 -28.95
N ASP A 29 -33.15 12.73 -29.95
CA ASP A 29 -34.53 13.20 -30.02
C ASP A 29 -35.50 12.04 -29.78
N GLY A 30 -36.41 12.22 -28.79
CA GLY A 30 -37.34 11.16 -28.34
C GLY A 30 -37.01 10.53 -27.01
N ASN A 31 -35.99 11.03 -26.29
CA ASN A 31 -35.59 10.52 -24.97
C ASN A 31 -34.93 9.13 -25.01
N GLU A 32 -34.36 8.75 -26.16
CA GLU A 32 -33.61 7.50 -26.32
C GLU A 32 -32.17 7.67 -25.82
N ILE A 33 -31.83 7.03 -24.69
CA ILE A 33 -30.51 7.03 -24.12
C ILE A 33 -29.71 5.88 -24.75
N ILE A 34 -28.59 6.21 -25.41
CA ILE A 34 -27.70 5.25 -26.04
C ILE A 34 -26.37 5.25 -25.33
N LYS A 35 -25.98 4.11 -24.75
CA LYS A 35 -24.66 3.93 -24.19
C LYS A 35 -23.63 3.76 -25.31
N VAL A 36 -22.55 4.56 -25.28
CA VAL A 36 -21.50 4.53 -26.29
C VAL A 36 -20.50 3.41 -25.94
N PRO A 37 -20.37 2.37 -26.79
CA PRO A 37 -19.46 1.27 -26.50
C PRO A 37 -18.00 1.72 -26.66
N LEU A 38 -17.15 1.32 -25.69
CA LEU A 38 -15.71 1.54 -25.66
C LEU A 38 -14.99 0.22 -25.96
N ALA A 39 -13.94 0.27 -26.79
CA ALA A 39 -13.10 -0.88 -27.04
C ALA A 39 -11.60 -0.51 -27.03
N TYR A 40 -10.75 -1.45 -26.61
CA TYR A 40 -9.30 -1.30 -26.70
C TYR A 40 -8.81 -1.75 -28.08
N GLY A 41 -8.08 -0.91 -28.75
CA GLY A 41 -7.42 -1.21 -30.01
C GLY A 41 -7.27 -0.01 -30.94
N PRO A 42 -6.41 -0.12 -31.96
CA PRO A 42 -6.14 0.97 -32.88
C PRO A 42 -7.36 1.36 -33.69
N THR A 43 -7.53 2.67 -33.88
CA THR A 43 -8.65 3.28 -34.62
C THR A 43 -8.78 2.72 -36.01
N GLN A 44 -7.67 2.49 -36.70
CA GLN A 44 -7.64 1.92 -38.05
C GLN A 44 -8.32 0.55 -38.16
N LYS A 45 -8.22 -0.27 -37.13
CA LYS A 45 -8.89 -1.58 -37.07
C LYS A 45 -10.42 -1.44 -37.10
N PHE A 46 -10.94 -0.41 -36.46
CA PHE A 46 -12.38 -0.16 -36.41
C PHE A 46 -12.85 0.50 -37.71
N LEU A 47 -12.08 1.43 -38.28
CA LEU A 47 -12.38 2.05 -39.56
C LEU A 47 -12.37 0.98 -40.70
N ALA A 48 -11.37 0.12 -40.77
CA ALA A 48 -11.30 -0.97 -41.74
C ALA A 48 -12.53 -1.92 -41.64
N ARG A 49 -13.05 -2.14 -40.44
CA ARG A 49 -14.27 -2.96 -40.28
C ARG A 49 -15.56 -2.22 -40.68
N LEU A 50 -15.58 -0.90 -40.66
CA LEU A 50 -16.68 -0.11 -41.20
C LEU A 50 -16.72 -0.14 -42.74
N GLU A 51 -15.55 -0.17 -43.36
CA GLU A 51 -15.39 -0.22 -44.83
C GLU A 51 -15.63 -1.62 -45.41
N GLN A 52 -15.39 -2.68 -44.64
CA GLN A 52 -15.66 -4.05 -45.08
C GLN A 52 -17.16 -4.24 -45.29
N GLN A 53 -17.57 -4.52 -46.52
CA GLN A 53 -18.93 -4.91 -46.84
C GLN A 53 -19.30 -6.13 -45.99
N PRO A 54 -20.49 -6.15 -45.38
CA PRO A 54 -20.94 -7.28 -44.59
C PRO A 54 -21.00 -8.53 -45.48
N ASP A 55 -20.16 -9.52 -45.13
CA ASP A 55 -20.28 -10.85 -45.73
C ASP A 55 -21.68 -11.38 -45.37
N LEU A 56 -22.46 -11.79 -46.36
CA LEU A 56 -23.82 -12.23 -46.23
C LEU A 56 -24.02 -13.34 -45.19
N ASN A 57 -22.95 -14.03 -44.78
CA ASN A 57 -22.95 -15.13 -43.83
C ASN A 57 -22.60 -14.72 -42.39
N LYS A 58 -22.05 -13.51 -42.16
CA LYS A 58 -21.70 -13.00 -40.82
C LYS A 58 -21.92 -11.49 -40.75
N PRO A 59 -23.12 -11.03 -40.47
CA PRO A 59 -23.42 -9.60 -40.31
C PRO A 59 -22.87 -9.09 -38.99
N VAL A 60 -21.56 -8.85 -38.90
CA VAL A 60 -20.99 -8.09 -37.76
C VAL A 60 -20.92 -6.63 -38.19
N GLN A 61 -22.06 -5.98 -38.12
CA GLN A 61 -22.16 -4.55 -38.36
C GLN A 61 -21.69 -3.83 -37.09
N ILE A 62 -20.63 -3.02 -37.20
CA ILE A 62 -20.22 -2.12 -36.12
C ILE A 62 -21.21 -0.98 -36.08
N SER A 63 -21.91 -0.82 -34.97
CA SER A 63 -22.79 0.31 -34.73
C SER A 63 -22.00 1.55 -34.32
N LEU A 64 -22.35 2.69 -34.86
CA LEU A 64 -21.92 4.02 -34.42
C LEU A 64 -23.05 4.69 -33.64
N PRO A 65 -22.78 5.50 -32.62
CA PRO A 65 -21.46 5.99 -32.15
C PRO A 65 -20.64 4.92 -31.42
N ARG A 66 -19.33 5.07 -31.47
CA ARG A 66 -18.38 4.16 -30.82
C ARG A 66 -17.12 4.90 -30.40
N MET A 67 -16.50 4.42 -29.32
CA MET A 67 -15.20 4.89 -28.88
C MET A 67 -14.18 3.74 -28.94
N SER A 68 -12.95 4.08 -29.26
CA SER A 68 -11.80 3.18 -29.11
C SER A 68 -10.65 3.91 -28.43
N PHE A 69 -9.86 3.18 -27.66
CA PHE A 69 -8.62 3.75 -27.13
C PHE A 69 -7.46 2.79 -27.32
N GLU A 70 -6.28 3.35 -27.46
CA GLU A 70 -5.06 2.59 -27.55
C GLU A 70 -3.94 3.24 -26.73
N PHE A 71 -3.00 2.41 -26.31
CA PHE A 71 -1.75 2.83 -25.73
C PHE A 71 -0.74 3.04 -26.86
N THR A 72 -0.26 4.28 -27.04
CA THR A 72 0.53 4.69 -28.18
C THR A 72 2.02 4.76 -27.91
N GLY A 73 2.43 5.02 -26.66
CA GLY A 73 3.84 5.13 -26.35
C GLY A 73 4.19 5.24 -24.88
N VAL A 74 5.48 5.10 -24.59
CA VAL A 74 6.09 5.32 -23.29
C VAL A 74 7.29 6.22 -23.44
N SER A 75 7.39 7.26 -22.64
CA SER A 75 8.54 8.15 -22.58
C SER A 75 9.05 8.31 -21.16
N TYR A 76 10.38 8.39 -21.00
CA TYR A 76 11.01 8.65 -19.72
C TYR A 76 10.85 10.12 -19.32
N ASP A 77 10.42 10.38 -18.09
CA ASP A 77 10.28 11.74 -17.58
C ASP A 77 11.48 12.15 -16.73
N SER A 78 12.40 12.88 -17.35
CA SER A 78 13.59 13.37 -16.69
C SER A 78 13.34 14.45 -15.62
N THR A 79 12.19 15.14 -15.68
CA THR A 79 11.85 16.22 -14.73
C THR A 79 11.48 15.67 -13.35
N ARG A 80 10.90 14.46 -13.30
CA ARG A 80 10.52 13.77 -12.06
C ARG A 80 11.57 12.76 -11.58
N LYS A 81 12.78 12.78 -12.16
CA LYS A 81 13.85 11.85 -11.81
C LYS A 81 14.24 11.97 -10.33
N LEU A 82 14.24 10.85 -9.62
CA LEU A 82 14.82 10.70 -8.30
C LEU A 82 16.25 10.15 -8.41
N ALA A 83 17.05 10.31 -7.35
CA ALA A 83 18.40 9.77 -7.35
C ALA A 83 18.38 8.25 -7.47
N SER A 84 19.15 7.70 -8.43
CA SER A 84 19.18 6.26 -8.74
C SER A 84 19.79 5.40 -7.64
N THR A 85 20.54 6.01 -6.72
CA THR A 85 21.19 5.32 -5.59
C THR A 85 20.38 5.32 -4.31
N GLN A 86 19.29 6.07 -4.27
CA GLN A 86 18.43 6.14 -3.10
C GLN A 86 17.46 4.96 -3.05
N HIS A 87 17.24 4.50 -1.83
CA HIS A 87 16.32 3.42 -1.52
C HIS A 87 15.25 3.95 -0.57
N PHE A 88 14.07 3.40 -0.64
CA PHE A 88 13.06 3.57 0.39
C PHE A 88 12.80 2.22 1.06
N ALA A 89 12.43 2.27 2.33
CA ALA A 89 12.07 1.09 3.10
C ALA A 89 10.55 0.95 3.12
N THR A 90 10.07 -0.24 2.87
CA THR A 90 8.65 -0.56 2.92
C THR A 90 8.44 -1.91 3.58
N SER A 91 7.29 -2.11 4.23
CA SER A 91 6.88 -3.41 4.75
C SER A 91 6.07 -4.18 3.69
N LEU A 92 6.08 -5.50 3.78
CA LEU A 92 5.17 -6.31 2.96
C LEU A 92 3.73 -6.19 3.46
N THR A 93 2.80 -6.24 2.53
CA THR A 93 1.37 -6.34 2.88
C THR A 93 1.12 -7.65 3.62
N GLY A 94 0.69 -7.55 4.88
CA GLY A 94 0.43 -8.70 5.75
C GLY A 94 1.58 -9.08 6.69
N ASP A 95 2.78 -8.50 6.55
CA ASP A 95 3.88 -8.70 7.49
C ASP A 95 4.58 -7.37 7.82
N ALA A 96 4.12 -6.72 8.88
CA ALA A 96 4.66 -5.43 9.34
C ALA A 96 6.07 -5.56 9.94
N LYS A 97 6.53 -6.79 10.25
CA LYS A 97 7.85 -7.04 10.85
C LYS A 97 8.97 -7.12 9.81
N GLU A 98 8.64 -7.39 8.54
CA GLU A 98 9.61 -7.48 7.47
C GLU A 98 9.74 -6.14 6.73
N ILE A 99 10.89 -5.51 6.83
CA ILE A 99 11.24 -4.34 6.04
C ILE A 99 12.04 -4.77 4.81
N ARG A 100 11.62 -4.28 3.65
CA ARG A 100 12.36 -4.43 2.39
C ARG A 100 12.82 -3.07 1.88
N LYS A 101 14.06 -3.01 1.44
CA LYS A 101 14.64 -1.81 0.84
C LYS A 101 14.53 -1.93 -0.67
N MET A 102 13.81 -1.02 -1.29
CA MET A 102 13.66 -0.96 -2.74
C MET A 102 14.30 0.30 -3.30
N TYR A 103 14.77 0.22 -4.54
CA TYR A 103 15.16 1.43 -5.28
C TYR A 103 13.93 2.31 -5.54
N HIS A 104 14.14 3.61 -5.59
CA HIS A 104 13.09 4.53 -5.98
C HIS A 104 12.54 4.19 -7.36
N PRO A 105 11.22 4.31 -7.56
CA PRO A 105 10.61 4.02 -8.84
C PRO A 105 11.04 5.03 -9.89
N VAL A 106 11.09 4.56 -11.13
CA VAL A 106 11.48 5.36 -12.28
C VAL A 106 10.25 6.02 -12.90
N PRO A 107 10.24 7.35 -13.10
CA PRO A 107 9.10 8.05 -13.67
C PRO A 107 9.03 7.86 -15.19
N TYR A 108 7.85 7.49 -15.66
CA TYR A 108 7.52 7.37 -17.08
C TYR A 108 6.19 8.04 -17.38
N ASN A 109 6.06 8.57 -18.56
CA ASN A 109 4.79 9.01 -19.14
C ASN A 109 4.28 7.92 -20.08
N MET A 110 3.00 7.60 -19.97
CA MET A 110 2.30 6.68 -20.86
C MET A 110 1.32 7.47 -21.70
N ASP A 111 1.46 7.38 -23.01
CA ASP A 111 0.65 8.13 -23.95
C ASP A 111 -0.51 7.27 -24.45
N PHE A 112 -1.71 7.86 -24.42
CA PHE A 112 -2.94 7.22 -24.83
C PHE A 112 -3.65 8.06 -25.88
N GLU A 113 -4.33 7.38 -26.80
CA GLU A 113 -5.19 8.00 -27.77
C GLU A 113 -6.60 7.43 -27.61
N LEU A 114 -7.58 8.33 -27.45
CA LEU A 114 -9.00 8.00 -27.43
C LEU A 114 -9.63 8.53 -28.72
N SER A 115 -10.19 7.64 -29.51
CA SER A 115 -10.89 7.98 -30.74
C SER A 115 -12.38 7.79 -30.60
N ILE A 116 -13.13 8.81 -30.97
CA ILE A 116 -14.59 8.86 -30.94
C ILE A 116 -15.06 8.86 -32.40
N MET A 117 -15.83 7.85 -32.77
CA MET A 117 -16.36 7.66 -34.11
C MET A 117 -17.87 7.82 -34.10
N THR A 118 -18.38 8.76 -34.89
CA THR A 118 -19.83 9.06 -34.97
C THR A 118 -20.26 9.30 -36.42
N LEU A 119 -21.57 9.23 -36.65
CA LEU A 119 -22.19 9.62 -37.91
C LEU A 119 -22.76 11.04 -37.84
N LEU A 120 -23.22 11.44 -36.68
CA LEU A 120 -23.84 12.75 -36.42
C LEU A 120 -22.87 13.59 -35.60
N ASN A 121 -22.76 14.86 -35.97
CA ASN A 121 -21.91 15.82 -35.25
C ASN A 121 -22.45 16.07 -33.83
N ASP A 122 -23.77 16.09 -33.66
CA ASP A 122 -24.39 16.26 -32.33
C ASP A 122 -24.01 15.16 -31.35
N ASP A 123 -23.99 13.89 -31.80
CA ASP A 123 -23.52 12.77 -30.98
C ASP A 123 -22.06 12.97 -30.54
N ALA A 124 -21.20 13.43 -31.45
CA ALA A 124 -19.78 13.67 -31.14
C ALA A 124 -19.60 14.78 -30.10
N LEU A 125 -20.33 15.89 -30.27
CA LEU A 125 -20.27 17.03 -29.37
C LEU A 125 -20.76 16.66 -27.98
N GLN A 126 -21.83 15.88 -27.86
CA GLN A 126 -22.34 15.38 -26.58
C GLN A 126 -21.30 14.53 -25.86
N ILE A 127 -20.57 13.66 -26.57
CA ILE A 127 -19.52 12.81 -25.99
C ILE A 127 -18.33 13.67 -25.53
N VAL A 128 -17.86 14.58 -26.37
CA VAL A 128 -16.70 15.43 -26.07
C VAL A 128 -17.01 16.37 -24.91
N GLU A 129 -18.21 16.95 -24.85
CA GLU A 129 -18.64 17.82 -23.75
C GLU A 129 -18.75 17.09 -22.42
N GLN A 130 -19.02 15.79 -22.40
CA GLN A 130 -18.99 14.97 -21.20
C GLN A 130 -17.57 14.68 -20.71
N ILE A 131 -16.56 14.68 -21.59
CA ILE A 131 -15.17 14.35 -21.27
C ILE A 131 -14.37 15.57 -20.81
N LEU A 132 -14.41 16.67 -21.57
CA LEU A 132 -13.53 17.81 -21.38
C LEU A 132 -13.55 18.46 -19.99
N PRO A 133 -14.71 18.64 -19.31
CA PRO A 133 -14.77 19.33 -18.02
C PRO A 133 -14.00 18.61 -16.89
N TYR A 134 -13.76 17.30 -17.01
CA TYR A 134 -13.02 16.55 -16.01
C TYR A 134 -11.51 16.77 -16.04
N PHE A 135 -10.99 17.34 -17.13
CA PHE A 135 -9.55 17.56 -17.33
C PHE A 135 -9.18 19.06 -17.15
N GLN A 136 -8.86 19.46 -15.88
CA GLN A 136 -8.51 20.84 -15.52
C GLN A 136 -7.17 20.92 -14.76
N PRO A 137 -6.02 20.85 -15.38
CA PRO A 137 -5.66 20.25 -16.67
C PRO A 137 -5.55 18.73 -16.62
N ASN A 138 -5.61 18.12 -15.42
CA ASN A 138 -5.43 16.69 -15.22
C ASN A 138 -6.55 16.08 -14.36
N PHE A 139 -6.80 14.82 -14.60
CA PHE A 139 -7.63 13.96 -13.77
C PHE A 139 -6.73 12.97 -13.03
N ASN A 140 -6.89 12.84 -11.71
CA ASN A 140 -6.09 11.93 -10.89
C ASN A 140 -6.79 10.59 -10.70
N LEU A 141 -6.09 9.52 -11.06
CA LEU A 141 -6.54 8.13 -10.83
C LEU A 141 -5.65 7.45 -9.80
N THR A 142 -6.24 6.97 -8.72
CA THR A 142 -5.52 6.16 -7.72
C THR A 142 -5.43 4.71 -8.22
N ILE A 143 -4.21 4.23 -8.42
CA ILE A 143 -3.93 2.87 -8.88
C ILE A 143 -3.03 2.15 -7.89
N ASP A 144 -3.35 0.90 -7.57
CA ASP A 144 -2.47 0.01 -6.82
C ASP A 144 -1.38 -0.54 -7.74
N LEU A 145 -0.20 0.10 -7.69
CA LEU A 145 0.90 -0.21 -8.60
C LEU A 145 1.60 -1.52 -8.23
N VAL A 146 1.88 -1.71 -6.93
CA VAL A 146 2.59 -2.90 -6.45
C VAL A 146 1.85 -3.47 -5.23
N GLU A 147 1.01 -4.46 -5.44
CA GLU A 147 0.16 -5.07 -4.41
C GLU A 147 0.95 -5.70 -3.25
N SER A 148 2.12 -6.29 -3.55
CA SER A 148 2.94 -6.97 -2.54
C SER A 148 3.45 -6.06 -1.43
N ILE A 149 3.56 -4.75 -1.69
CA ILE A 149 3.99 -3.73 -0.73
C ILE A 149 2.89 -2.71 -0.43
N GLY A 150 1.68 -2.90 -0.96
CA GLY A 150 0.54 -2.00 -0.77
C GLY A 150 0.75 -0.60 -1.37
N GLU A 151 1.63 -0.47 -2.38
CA GLU A 151 1.99 0.84 -2.96
C GLU A 151 0.89 1.33 -3.89
N LYS A 152 0.10 2.28 -3.41
CA LYS A 152 -0.94 2.97 -4.17
C LYS A 152 -0.45 4.37 -4.51
N ARG A 153 -0.64 4.76 -5.77
CA ARG A 153 -0.30 6.12 -6.22
C ARG A 153 -1.40 6.74 -7.07
N ASP A 154 -1.50 8.04 -6.93
CA ASP A 154 -2.31 8.85 -7.81
C ASP A 154 -1.54 9.10 -9.10
N ILE A 155 -2.13 8.67 -10.21
CA ILE A 155 -1.59 8.88 -11.55
C ILE A 155 -2.37 10.01 -12.18
N PRO A 156 -1.76 11.19 -12.35
CA PRO A 156 -2.39 12.28 -13.09
C PRO A 156 -2.41 11.96 -14.58
N ILE A 157 -3.59 12.03 -15.17
CA ILE A 157 -3.85 11.89 -16.59
C ILE A 157 -4.15 13.28 -17.15
N THR A 158 -3.31 13.77 -18.03
CA THR A 158 -3.43 15.11 -18.64
C THR A 158 -3.95 14.97 -20.06
N LEU A 159 -4.96 15.75 -20.42
CA LEU A 159 -5.39 15.90 -21.80
C LEU A 159 -4.43 16.87 -22.52
N GLU A 160 -3.75 16.40 -23.57
CA GLU A 160 -2.77 17.18 -24.30
C GLU A 160 -3.36 17.90 -25.51
N SER A 161 -4.17 17.19 -26.28
CA SER A 161 -4.77 17.74 -27.50
C SER A 161 -6.07 17.06 -27.86
N VAL A 162 -6.92 17.80 -28.57
CA VAL A 162 -8.14 17.32 -29.22
C VAL A 162 -8.05 17.69 -30.67
N SER A 163 -8.15 16.72 -31.56
CA SER A 163 -8.20 16.94 -33.00
C SER A 163 -9.51 16.38 -33.55
N PHE A 164 -9.97 17.03 -34.61
CA PHE A 164 -11.19 16.66 -35.32
C PHE A 164 -10.85 16.43 -36.78
N GLU A 165 -11.28 15.29 -37.31
CA GLU A 165 -11.15 14.95 -38.71
C GLU A 165 -12.52 14.59 -39.28
N ASP A 166 -12.91 15.28 -40.33
CA ASP A 166 -14.10 15.01 -41.11
C ASP A 166 -13.65 14.45 -42.47
N ASN A 167 -13.50 13.14 -42.53
CA ASN A 167 -13.09 12.45 -43.73
C ASN A 167 -14.29 12.31 -44.66
N TYR A 168 -14.45 13.29 -45.52
CA TYR A 168 -15.35 13.23 -46.66
C TYR A 168 -14.52 12.95 -47.92
N ASP A 169 -14.26 11.67 -48.17
CA ASP A 169 -13.55 11.23 -49.39
C ASP A 169 -14.53 10.40 -50.24
N GLY A 170 -14.98 10.98 -51.33
CA GLY A 170 -15.66 10.29 -52.40
C GLY A 170 -17.16 10.46 -52.53
N ASP A 171 -17.80 9.51 -53.18
CA ASP A 171 -19.18 9.48 -53.68
C ASP A 171 -20.23 9.64 -52.58
N PHE A 172 -21.42 10.24 -52.92
CA PHE A 172 -22.58 10.39 -52.06
C PHE A 172 -23.11 9.08 -51.42
N THR A 173 -22.57 7.94 -51.84
CA THR A 173 -22.91 6.60 -51.31
C THR A 173 -22.03 6.14 -50.15
N THR A 174 -20.89 6.82 -49.89
CA THR A 174 -19.93 6.45 -48.84
C THR A 174 -20.39 7.01 -47.49
N ARG A 175 -20.39 6.16 -46.47
CA ARG A 175 -20.77 6.57 -45.11
C ARG A 175 -19.71 7.52 -44.55
N ARG A 176 -20.11 8.77 -44.28
CA ARG A 176 -19.31 9.76 -43.60
C ARG A 176 -19.09 9.34 -42.14
N VAL A 177 -17.86 9.29 -41.69
CA VAL A 177 -17.52 9.05 -40.29
C VAL A 177 -16.80 10.27 -39.75
N LEU A 178 -17.32 10.85 -38.70
CA LEU A 178 -16.68 11.93 -37.97
C LEU A 178 -15.76 11.31 -36.92
N LEU A 179 -14.49 11.70 -36.94
CA LEU A 179 -13.45 11.19 -36.05
C LEU A 179 -12.93 12.32 -35.16
N TYR A 180 -13.14 12.18 -33.85
CA TYR A 180 -12.45 12.99 -32.84
C TYR A 180 -11.36 12.17 -32.19
N THR A 181 -10.16 12.72 -32.12
CA THR A 181 -9.01 12.07 -31.49
C THR A 181 -8.52 12.94 -30.34
N LEU A 182 -8.55 12.37 -29.14
CA LEU A 182 -8.09 12.98 -27.91
C LEU A 182 -6.80 12.29 -27.47
N LYS A 183 -5.73 13.06 -27.27
CA LYS A 183 -4.45 12.56 -26.79
C LYS A 183 -4.26 12.88 -25.32
N PHE A 184 -3.84 11.86 -24.58
CA PHE A 184 -3.63 11.94 -23.14
C PHE A 184 -2.25 11.44 -22.76
N SER A 185 -1.69 12.01 -21.71
CA SER A 185 -0.45 11.54 -21.09
C SER A 185 -0.70 11.23 -19.63
N ALA A 186 -0.41 9.99 -19.22
CA ALA A 186 -0.53 9.51 -17.85
C ALA A 186 0.86 9.44 -17.19
N LYS A 187 1.06 10.17 -16.10
CA LYS A 187 2.35 10.27 -15.40
C LYS A 187 2.50 9.15 -14.39
N THR A 188 3.01 8.01 -14.81
CA THR A 188 3.18 6.81 -13.96
C THR A 188 4.60 6.65 -13.41
N HIS A 189 4.79 5.62 -12.60
CA HIS A 189 6.07 5.21 -12.05
C HIS A 189 6.25 3.71 -12.23
N LEU A 190 7.42 3.30 -12.71
CA LEU A 190 7.77 1.88 -12.83
C LEU A 190 8.65 1.47 -11.66
N PHE A 191 8.26 0.40 -10.99
CA PHE A 191 8.98 -0.18 -9.87
C PHE A 191 9.87 -1.34 -10.35
N GLY A 192 11.07 -1.43 -9.77
CA GLY A 192 11.97 -2.56 -9.94
C GLY A 192 11.49 -3.81 -9.18
N PRO A 193 12.30 -4.89 -9.20
CA PRO A 193 11.99 -6.10 -8.44
C PRO A 193 11.99 -5.79 -6.93
N VAL A 194 11.09 -6.45 -6.20
CA VAL A 194 11.06 -6.43 -4.74
C VAL A 194 12.14 -7.39 -4.25
N PRO A 195 13.20 -6.93 -3.54
CA PRO A 195 14.25 -7.83 -3.09
C PRO A 195 13.72 -8.85 -2.09
N GLU A 196 14.23 -10.08 -2.14
CA GLU A 196 13.91 -11.12 -1.17
C GLU A 196 14.64 -10.95 0.17
N ASN A 197 15.67 -10.11 0.19
CA ASN A 197 16.45 -9.87 1.40
C ASN A 197 15.61 -9.20 2.47
N LYS A 198 15.45 -9.91 3.57
CA LYS A 198 14.73 -9.46 4.76
C LYS A 198 15.65 -8.58 5.59
N GLY A 199 15.17 -7.39 5.92
CA GLY A 199 15.79 -6.54 6.93
C GLY A 199 14.98 -6.63 8.20
N ASP A 200 15.62 -6.99 9.32
CA ASP A 200 14.94 -6.96 10.60
C ASP A 200 14.73 -5.52 11.07
N ILE A 201 13.56 -5.26 11.67
CA ILE A 201 13.27 -4.00 12.33
C ILE A 201 14.09 -3.95 13.62
N ILE A 202 14.78 -2.83 13.84
CA ILE A 202 15.43 -2.58 15.13
C ILE A 202 14.32 -2.30 16.16
N THR A 203 13.96 -3.33 16.92
CA THR A 203 12.95 -3.24 17.98
C THR A 203 13.51 -2.78 19.31
N ARG A 204 14.84 -2.82 19.48
CA ARG A 204 15.50 -2.41 20.71
C ARG A 204 16.82 -1.69 20.43
N VAL A 205 16.98 -0.49 20.98
CA VAL A 205 18.25 0.24 21.02
C VAL A 205 18.70 0.32 22.47
N SER A 206 19.89 -0.23 22.78
CA SER A 206 20.51 -0.10 24.11
C SER A 206 21.62 0.95 24.03
N ILE A 207 21.42 2.07 24.70
CA ILE A 207 22.41 3.15 24.78
C ILE A 207 23.11 3.07 26.13
N GLY A 208 24.41 2.79 26.15
CA GLY A 208 25.23 2.85 27.34
C GLY A 208 25.94 4.19 27.41
N VAL A 209 25.65 4.98 28.44
CA VAL A 209 26.37 6.24 28.72
C VAL A 209 27.38 5.96 29.84
N ALA A 210 28.66 6.13 29.57
CA ALA A 210 29.73 6.02 30.59
C ALA A 210 30.13 7.42 31.02
N GLY A 211 29.90 7.76 32.27
CA GLY A 211 30.44 8.94 32.91
C GLY A 211 31.78 8.57 33.58
N GLY A 212 32.80 9.37 33.37
CA GLY A 212 34.12 9.18 34.01
C GLY A 212 34.56 10.47 34.67
N ASP A 213 35.08 10.36 35.90
CA ASP A 213 35.81 11.45 36.57
C ASP A 213 37.21 11.56 35.90
N PRO A 214 37.61 12.75 35.46
CA PRO A 214 38.93 12.96 34.86
C PRO A 214 40.09 12.88 35.86
N SER A 215 39.86 12.59 37.13
CA SER A 215 40.90 12.44 38.15
C SER A 215 41.75 11.19 37.88
N PRO A 216 43.11 11.28 37.89
CA PRO A 216 43.96 10.15 37.60
C PRO A 216 43.91 9.00 38.61
N ASP A 217 43.36 9.24 39.81
CA ASP A 217 43.20 8.23 40.87
C ASP A 217 41.75 7.71 41.03
N ALA A 218 40.83 8.22 40.28
CA ALA A 218 39.45 7.75 40.35
C ALA A 218 39.31 6.39 39.66
N ARG A 219 38.85 5.37 40.38
CA ARG A 219 38.27 4.17 39.77
C ARG A 219 37.17 4.60 38.84
N ARG A 220 37.25 4.23 37.59
CA ARG A 220 36.20 4.46 36.61
C ARG A 220 34.94 3.68 37.04
N ASP A 221 34.06 4.32 37.79
CA ASP A 221 32.71 3.83 37.98
C ASP A 221 31.95 4.04 36.67
N LEU A 222 31.89 2.98 35.90
CA LEU A 222 31.05 2.93 34.70
C LEU A 222 29.61 2.84 35.17
N VAL A 223 28.96 3.99 35.33
CA VAL A 223 27.49 4.04 35.54
C VAL A 223 26.85 3.85 34.18
N TYR A 224 26.43 2.64 33.92
CA TYR A 224 25.60 2.35 32.76
C TYR A 224 24.16 2.78 33.07
N GLN A 225 23.79 4.00 32.73
CA GLN A 225 22.41 4.39 32.64
C GLN A 225 21.88 3.92 31.28
N LYS A 226 21.11 2.85 31.32
CA LYS A 226 20.28 2.47 30.18
C LYS A 226 18.90 3.04 30.43
N PRO A 227 18.42 3.99 29.63
CA PRO A 227 17.00 4.33 29.65
C PRO A 227 16.25 3.05 29.31
N ILE A 228 15.41 2.59 30.22
CA ILE A 228 14.56 1.41 30.01
C ILE A 228 13.19 1.96 29.79
N ALA A 229 12.69 1.77 28.58
CA ALA A 229 11.27 1.93 28.35
C ALA A 229 10.56 0.83 29.14
N THR A 230 9.73 1.22 30.07
CA THR A 230 8.82 0.32 30.77
C THR A 230 7.50 0.40 30.06
N LYS A 231 7.06 -0.72 29.52
CA LYS A 231 5.78 -0.81 28.83
C LYS A 231 4.66 -0.98 29.85
N ALA A 232 3.60 -0.18 29.73
CA ALA A 232 2.36 -0.40 30.43
C ALA A 232 1.60 -1.52 29.74
N TYR A 233 1.60 -2.71 30.33
CA TYR A 233 0.85 -3.82 29.78
C TYR A 233 -0.62 -3.74 30.19
N SER A 234 -1.50 -3.42 29.26
CA SER A 234 -2.95 -3.50 29.40
C SER A 234 -3.53 -4.82 28.86
N GLY A 235 -2.68 -5.84 28.73
CA GLY A 235 -2.98 -7.12 28.13
C GLY A 235 -4.10 -7.92 28.80
N THR A 236 -4.44 -9.07 28.23
CA THR A 236 -5.45 -9.98 28.77
C THR A 236 -4.97 -10.59 30.09
N ILE A 237 -5.76 -10.43 31.15
CA ILE A 237 -5.55 -11.14 32.42
C ILE A 237 -5.69 -12.63 32.15
N VAL A 238 -4.62 -13.40 32.40
CA VAL A 238 -4.62 -14.87 32.19
C VAL A 238 -4.96 -15.63 33.45
N THR A 239 -4.64 -15.07 34.62
CA THR A 239 -4.93 -15.64 35.95
C THR A 239 -4.67 -14.59 37.03
N ASN A 240 -4.85 -14.96 38.30
CA ASN A 240 -4.44 -14.16 39.47
C ASN A 240 -3.48 -14.99 40.32
N ILE A 241 -2.65 -14.34 41.15
CA ILE A 241 -1.84 -15.04 42.15
C ILE A 241 -2.71 -15.46 43.31
N SER A 242 -2.53 -16.71 43.80
CA SER A 242 -3.34 -17.28 44.88
C SER A 242 -2.88 -16.87 46.26
N GLU A 243 -1.61 -16.51 46.45
CA GLU A 243 -0.98 -16.23 47.75
C GLU A 243 -0.06 -15.01 47.64
N ASN A 244 0.22 -14.40 48.83
CA ASN A 244 1.18 -13.30 48.84
C ASN A 244 2.58 -13.78 48.48
N ILE A 245 3.26 -13.02 47.64
CA ILE A 245 4.58 -13.35 47.12
C ILE A 245 5.59 -12.36 47.65
N LEU A 246 6.64 -12.86 48.32
CA LEU A 246 7.76 -12.04 48.77
C LEU A 246 8.75 -11.81 47.61
N ALA A 247 9.51 -10.71 47.65
CA ALA A 247 10.45 -10.35 46.60
C ALA A 247 11.48 -11.44 46.22
N GLY A 248 11.87 -12.30 47.19
CA GLY A 248 12.82 -13.40 46.96
C GLY A 248 12.22 -14.74 46.49
N THR A 249 10.91 -14.83 46.33
CA THR A 249 10.22 -16.07 46.03
C THR A 249 10.42 -16.47 44.55
N GLY A 250 11.02 -17.64 44.31
CA GLY A 250 11.24 -18.17 42.94
C GLY A 250 10.13 -19.09 42.40
N VAL A 251 9.14 -19.42 43.23
CA VAL A 251 7.94 -20.19 42.84
C VAL A 251 6.73 -19.39 43.23
N ILE A 252 5.85 -19.13 42.31
CA ILE A 252 4.59 -18.40 42.53
C ILE A 252 3.41 -19.33 42.26
N LYS A 253 2.38 -19.22 43.04
CA LYS A 253 1.17 -19.98 42.91
C LYS A 253 0.06 -19.13 42.32
N VAL A 254 -0.58 -19.65 41.27
CA VAL A 254 -1.68 -18.96 40.59
C VAL A 254 -2.98 -19.74 40.72
N ASP A 255 -4.11 -19.10 40.52
CA ASP A 255 -5.42 -19.71 40.67
C ASP A 255 -5.64 -20.78 39.54
N ASP A 256 -5.27 -20.44 38.31
CA ASP A 256 -5.32 -21.33 37.15
C ASP A 256 -4.15 -21.04 36.20
N ALA A 257 -3.28 -22.05 36.05
CA ALA A 257 -2.13 -21.94 35.15
C ALA A 257 -2.41 -22.50 33.73
N SER A 258 -3.63 -22.93 33.41
CA SER A 258 -3.94 -23.58 32.12
C SER A 258 -3.55 -22.71 30.91
N ASN A 259 -3.84 -21.43 30.95
CA ASN A 259 -3.57 -20.46 29.90
C ASN A 259 -2.20 -19.77 29.98
N VAL A 260 -1.34 -20.21 30.91
CA VAL A 260 -0.01 -19.65 31.11
C VAL A 260 1.05 -20.51 30.42
N PRO A 261 1.65 -20.07 29.31
CA PRO A 261 2.67 -20.84 28.59
C PRO A 261 4.00 -20.88 29.36
N VAL A 262 4.73 -21.98 29.27
CA VAL A 262 6.12 -22.07 29.75
C VAL A 262 7.03 -21.34 28.77
N ARG A 263 8.11 -20.73 29.27
CA ARG A 263 9.07 -19.89 28.53
C ARG A 263 8.46 -18.59 27.98
N SER A 264 7.43 -18.09 28.64
CA SER A 264 6.84 -16.79 28.36
C SER A 264 7.16 -15.78 29.47
N TYR A 265 6.88 -14.54 29.21
CA TYR A 265 6.97 -13.45 30.19
C TYR A 265 5.57 -13.09 30.67
N ILE A 266 5.47 -12.81 31.97
CA ILE A 266 4.24 -12.32 32.60
C ILE A 266 4.56 -11.05 33.39
N THR A 267 3.55 -10.20 33.58
CA THR A 267 3.65 -8.99 34.41
C THR A 267 2.73 -9.11 35.62
N LEU A 268 3.26 -8.73 36.76
CA LEU A 268 2.54 -8.54 38.02
C LEU A 268 2.80 -7.10 38.47
N ASP A 269 1.79 -6.25 38.45
CA ASP A 269 1.95 -4.82 38.66
C ASP A 269 3.06 -4.25 37.77
N ASP A 270 4.12 -3.68 38.34
CA ASP A 270 5.28 -3.14 37.61
C ASP A 270 6.43 -4.15 37.42
N GLU A 271 6.30 -5.40 37.89
CA GLU A 271 7.33 -6.40 37.80
C GLU A 271 7.10 -7.38 36.66
N THR A 272 8.14 -7.62 35.87
CA THR A 272 8.16 -8.62 34.81
C THR A 272 8.87 -9.89 35.28
N LEU A 273 8.24 -11.03 35.05
CA LEU A 273 8.74 -12.35 35.43
C LEU A 273 8.86 -13.26 34.21
N PHE A 274 9.86 -14.12 34.20
CA PHE A 274 10.01 -15.17 33.16
C PHE A 274 9.67 -16.55 33.73
N ILE A 275 8.77 -17.26 33.07
CA ILE A 275 8.31 -18.59 33.49
C ILE A 275 9.26 -19.65 32.99
N LYS A 276 9.99 -20.30 33.90
CA LYS A 276 10.93 -21.38 33.61
C LYS A 276 10.26 -22.73 33.50
N LYS A 277 9.35 -23.05 34.45
CA LYS A 277 8.66 -24.33 34.57
C LYS A 277 7.27 -24.13 35.14
N LYS A 278 6.34 -25.01 34.75
CA LYS A 278 4.99 -25.08 35.29
C LYS A 278 4.77 -26.49 35.87
N ASP A 279 4.22 -26.56 37.10
CA ASP A 279 3.87 -27.80 37.77
C ASP A 279 2.50 -27.61 38.42
N GLY A 280 1.45 -28.04 37.70
CA GLY A 280 0.07 -27.70 38.09
C GLY A 280 -0.13 -26.15 38.08
N ASN A 281 -0.52 -25.61 39.22
CA ASN A 281 -0.71 -24.16 39.42
C ASN A 281 0.53 -23.46 40.00
N ASP A 282 1.63 -24.20 40.19
CA ASP A 282 2.88 -23.63 40.65
C ASP A 282 3.79 -23.26 39.47
N LEU A 283 4.19 -22.00 39.39
CA LEU A 283 5.05 -21.48 38.35
C LEU A 283 6.43 -21.19 38.92
N THR A 284 7.47 -21.86 38.42
CA THR A 284 8.85 -21.51 38.72
C THR A 284 9.27 -20.38 37.83
N VAL A 285 9.64 -19.24 38.43
CA VAL A 285 9.91 -18.00 37.69
C VAL A 285 11.29 -17.44 37.96
N SER A 286 11.79 -16.65 37.04
CA SER A 286 12.86 -15.66 37.28
C SER A 286 12.20 -14.31 37.50
N ARG A 287 12.53 -13.66 38.60
CA ARG A 287 12.01 -12.36 39.03
C ARG A 287 12.85 -11.22 38.46
N GLY A 288 12.25 -10.01 38.44
CA GLY A 288 12.94 -8.80 38.04
C GLY A 288 13.50 -8.82 36.62
N MET A 289 12.77 -9.40 35.68
CA MET A 289 13.16 -9.43 34.27
C MET A 289 13.00 -8.06 33.63
N TYR A 290 13.70 -7.80 32.53
CA TYR A 290 13.70 -6.49 31.85
C TYR A 290 14.04 -5.30 32.76
N ARG A 291 14.81 -5.54 33.85
CA ARG A 291 15.23 -4.57 34.85
C ARG A 291 14.11 -3.97 35.70
N THR A 292 13.01 -4.64 35.79
CA THR A 292 12.04 -4.37 36.85
C THR A 292 12.61 -4.91 38.17
N ASP A 293 12.25 -4.28 39.27
CA ASP A 293 12.65 -4.73 40.60
C ASP A 293 11.72 -5.84 41.07
N ALA A 294 12.29 -6.85 41.73
CA ALA A 294 11.48 -7.90 42.37
C ALA A 294 10.81 -7.32 43.62
N THR A 295 9.51 -7.16 43.58
CA THR A 295 8.70 -6.56 44.66
C THR A 295 7.78 -7.59 45.28
N GLU A 296 7.15 -7.22 46.40
CA GLU A 296 6.12 -8.04 47.04
C GLU A 296 4.78 -7.82 46.36
N HIS A 297 4.05 -8.93 46.12
CA HIS A 297 2.72 -8.89 45.54
C HIS A 297 1.71 -9.55 46.43
N VAL A 298 0.52 -8.99 46.51
CA VAL A 298 -0.57 -9.49 47.37
C VAL A 298 -1.38 -10.54 46.60
N GLY A 299 -1.85 -11.57 47.29
CA GLY A 299 -2.75 -12.58 46.69
C GLY A 299 -3.98 -11.89 46.07
N GLY A 300 -4.35 -12.34 44.87
CA GLY A 300 -5.38 -11.71 44.04
C GLY A 300 -4.86 -10.73 43.00
N THR A 301 -3.56 -10.38 43.01
CA THR A 301 -2.97 -9.54 41.93
C THR A 301 -3.11 -10.23 40.58
N ALA A 302 -3.54 -9.47 39.56
CA ALA A 302 -3.76 -9.96 38.22
C ALA A 302 -2.42 -10.25 37.52
N VAL A 303 -2.39 -11.38 36.79
CA VAL A 303 -1.26 -11.81 35.97
C VAL A 303 -1.57 -11.53 34.52
N TYR A 304 -0.76 -10.71 33.87
CA TYR A 304 -0.87 -10.39 32.46
C TYR A 304 0.18 -11.18 31.67
N LEU A 305 -0.23 -11.82 30.59
CA LEU A 305 0.71 -12.47 29.66
C LEU A 305 1.26 -11.45 28.69
N ILE A 306 2.58 -11.35 28.60
CA ILE A 306 3.26 -10.53 27.60
C ILE A 306 3.36 -11.34 26.31
N THR A 307 2.61 -10.93 25.26
CA THR A 307 2.70 -11.50 23.93
C THR A 307 3.71 -10.74 23.08
N GLU A 308 4.14 -11.31 21.96
CA GLU A 308 4.98 -10.57 21.01
C GLU A 308 4.28 -9.31 20.47
N ALA A 309 2.96 -9.38 20.30
CA ALA A 309 2.17 -8.24 19.86
C ALA A 309 2.19 -7.08 20.88
N ASP A 310 2.18 -7.38 22.18
CA ASP A 310 2.26 -6.37 23.22
C ASP A 310 3.60 -5.64 23.27
N ASN A 311 4.66 -6.26 22.76
CA ASN A 311 5.98 -5.64 22.68
C ASN A 311 6.16 -4.70 21.48
N ASP A 312 5.34 -4.81 20.46
CA ASP A 312 5.48 -4.08 19.19
C ASP A 312 4.65 -2.79 19.14
N LEU A 313 3.63 -2.67 20.00
CA LEU A 313 2.75 -1.51 20.04
C LEU A 313 3.14 -0.52 21.14
N ILE A 314 3.11 0.77 20.79
CA ILE A 314 3.28 1.87 21.78
C ILE A 314 1.90 2.15 22.37
N GLU A 315 1.80 2.10 23.69
CA GLU A 315 0.58 2.35 24.42
C GLU A 315 0.63 3.65 25.27
N SER A 316 -0.53 4.20 25.61
CA SER A 316 -0.67 5.48 26.31
C SER A 316 -0.05 5.53 27.71
N GLY A 317 0.35 4.41 28.28
CA GLY A 317 0.98 4.33 29.60
C GLY A 317 2.48 4.00 29.53
N ASP A 318 3.04 3.84 28.35
CA ASP A 318 4.43 3.46 28.19
C ASP A 318 5.37 4.55 28.71
N ASN A 319 6.32 4.16 29.56
CA ASN A 319 7.36 5.04 30.08
C ASN A 319 8.65 4.81 29.29
N PHE A 320 9.03 5.79 28.50
CA PHE A 320 10.25 5.74 27.67
C PHE A 320 11.52 6.14 28.42
N GLY A 321 11.49 6.17 29.75
CA GLY A 321 12.64 6.56 30.56
C GLY A 321 12.93 8.07 30.60
N PHE A 322 12.00 8.89 30.09
CA PHE A 322 12.03 10.34 30.19
C PHE A 322 11.21 10.82 31.39
N SER A 323 11.51 10.30 32.58
CA SER A 323 10.95 10.88 33.80
C SER A 323 11.70 12.19 34.05
N GLY A 324 10.98 13.30 33.91
CA GLY A 324 11.43 14.63 34.27
C GLY A 324 11.64 14.77 35.79
#